data_d5d804848fa71edf8339dab7b4d00b2f
#
_entry.id   d5d804848fa71edf8339dab7b4d00b2f
#
_cell.length_a   1.000
_cell.length_b   1.000
_cell.length_c   1.000
_cell.angle_alpha   90.00
_cell.angle_beta   90.00
_cell.angle_gamma   90.00
#
_symmetry.space_group_name_H-M   'P 1'
#
loop_
_entity.id
_entity.type
_entity.pdbx_description
1 polymer ?
#
loop_
_entity_poly.entity_id
_entity_poly.type
_entity_poly.pdbx_seq_one_letter_code
_entity_poly.pdbx_strand_id
1 'polypeptide(L)'
;MRRKAERCFFYAFDLLSLDGKDLRSLPLLDRKRRLKKLIPRSSRCRLRYLDHVEGQGIRLFESACALDLEGVVAKLKAAPYAADERRSTWIKIKNESYTQAEGRHDFFDKLRKSSVSEPA
;
A
#
# COMPACT_ATOMS: atom_id res chain seq x y z
N MET A 1 -4.26 25.09 -11.55
CA MET A 1 -4.36 23.63 -11.43
C MET A 1 -3.05 22.86 -11.66
N ARG A 2 -2.09 23.41 -12.39
CA ARG A 2 -0.77 22.77 -12.58
C ARG A 2 0.05 22.59 -11.29
N ARG A 3 -0.17 23.43 -10.26
CA ARG A 3 0.62 23.45 -9.02
C ARG A 3 0.38 22.26 -8.07
N LYS A 4 -0.77 21.57 -8.14
CA LYS A 4 -1.05 20.40 -7.28
C LYS A 4 -0.35 19.13 -7.75
N ALA A 5 -0.20 18.92 -9.05
CA ALA A 5 0.49 17.76 -9.61
C ALA A 5 2.01 17.78 -9.33
N GLU A 6 2.59 18.96 -9.19
CA GLU A 6 4.02 19.14 -8.91
C GLU A 6 4.43 18.73 -7.49
N ARG A 7 3.46 18.56 -6.58
CA ARG A 7 3.67 18.19 -5.17
C ARG A 7 3.37 16.73 -4.86
N CYS A 8 3.05 15.91 -5.86
CA CYS A 8 2.81 14.49 -5.66
C CYS A 8 4.11 13.71 -5.59
N PHE A 9 4.18 12.80 -4.62
CA PHE A 9 5.26 11.84 -4.47
C PHE A 9 4.73 10.43 -4.60
N PHE A 10 5.52 9.54 -5.21
CA PHE A 10 5.25 8.12 -5.25
C PHE A 10 6.05 7.42 -4.17
N TYR A 11 5.35 6.68 -3.32
CA TYR A 11 5.98 5.83 -2.30
C TYR A 11 5.94 4.39 -2.76
N ALA A 12 7.12 3.85 -3.08
CA ALA A 12 7.27 2.46 -3.45
C ALA A 12 7.53 1.61 -2.21
N PHE A 13 6.79 0.52 -2.05
CA PHE A 13 6.84 -0.35 -0.88
C PHE A 13 7.20 -1.80 -1.20
N ASP A 14 7.25 -2.18 -2.46
CA ASP A 14 7.64 -3.52 -2.89
C ASP A 14 8.24 -3.47 -4.30
N LEU A 15 8.98 -4.52 -4.66
CA LEU A 15 9.61 -4.69 -5.96
C LEU A 15 9.33 -6.10 -6.47
N LEU A 16 8.58 -6.21 -7.55
CA LEU A 16 8.13 -7.50 -8.08
C LEU A 16 8.93 -7.99 -9.28
N SER A 17 9.52 -7.07 -10.03
CA SER A 17 10.32 -7.37 -11.21
C SER A 17 11.43 -6.36 -11.38
N LEU A 18 12.61 -6.81 -11.78
CA LEU A 18 13.76 -5.95 -12.03
C LEU A 18 14.58 -6.51 -13.21
N ASP A 19 14.79 -5.68 -14.22
CA ASP A 19 15.58 -6.03 -15.41
C ASP A 19 15.14 -7.36 -16.05
N GLY A 20 13.83 -7.56 -16.15
CA GLY A 20 13.22 -8.76 -16.72
C GLY A 20 13.20 -9.97 -15.80
N LYS A 21 13.71 -9.86 -14.57
CA LYS A 21 13.68 -10.94 -13.57
C LYS A 21 12.48 -10.80 -12.65
N ASP A 22 11.74 -11.87 -12.47
CA ASP A 22 10.65 -11.98 -11.51
C ASP A 22 11.21 -12.15 -10.09
N LEU A 23 10.91 -11.22 -9.21
CA LEU A 23 11.38 -11.23 -7.82
C LEU A 23 10.32 -11.71 -6.83
N ARG A 24 9.14 -12.10 -7.28
CA ARG A 24 8.01 -12.46 -6.40
C ARG A 24 8.31 -13.66 -5.50
N SER A 25 9.18 -14.58 -5.94
CA SER A 25 9.57 -15.73 -5.14
C SER A 25 10.54 -15.42 -3.98
N LEU A 26 11.16 -14.23 -4.00
CA LEU A 26 12.07 -13.82 -2.94
C LEU A 26 11.31 -13.39 -1.68
N PRO A 27 11.92 -13.54 -0.49
CA PRO A 27 11.37 -12.98 0.73
C PRO A 27 11.13 -11.46 0.62
N LEU A 28 10.08 -10.96 1.27
CA LEU A 28 9.73 -9.55 1.23
C LEU A 28 10.91 -8.63 1.60
N LEU A 29 11.67 -8.97 2.63
CA LEU A 29 12.81 -8.14 3.04
C LEU A 29 13.89 -8.05 1.96
N ASP A 30 14.11 -9.12 1.20
CA ASP A 30 15.07 -9.10 0.08
C ASP A 30 14.57 -8.20 -1.06
N ARG A 31 13.30 -8.29 -1.40
CA ARG A 31 12.69 -7.40 -2.38
C ARG A 31 12.80 -5.93 -1.95
N LYS A 32 12.51 -5.65 -0.68
CA LYS A 32 12.60 -4.29 -0.13
C LYS A 32 14.03 -3.76 -0.07
N ARG A 33 15.01 -4.58 0.24
CA ARG A 33 16.42 -4.17 0.19
C ARG A 33 16.85 -3.77 -1.22
N ARG A 34 16.44 -4.53 -2.23
CA ARG A 34 16.72 -4.22 -3.64
C ARG A 34 16.01 -2.93 -4.06
N LEU A 35 14.77 -2.75 -3.67
CA LEU A 35 14.01 -1.54 -3.92
C LEU A 35 14.71 -0.31 -3.33
N LYS A 36 15.14 -0.40 -2.09
CA LYS A 36 15.82 0.70 -1.39
C LYS A 36 17.09 1.15 -2.09
N LYS A 37 17.83 0.21 -2.67
CA LYS A 37 19.04 0.50 -3.45
C LYS A 37 18.76 1.21 -4.77
N LEU A 38 17.60 0.95 -5.37
CA LEU A 38 17.21 1.53 -6.66
C LEU A 38 16.74 2.98 -6.51
N ILE A 39 16.17 3.35 -5.40
CA ILE A 39 15.57 4.66 -5.21
C ILE A 39 16.62 5.64 -4.73
N PRO A 40 16.86 6.75 -5.49
CA PRO A 40 17.78 7.78 -5.04
C PRO A 40 17.32 8.44 -3.75
N ARG A 41 18.26 8.76 -2.87
CA ARG A 41 17.99 9.48 -1.62
C ARG A 41 17.80 10.99 -1.80
N SER A 42 17.76 11.46 -3.04
CA SER A 42 17.61 12.89 -3.32
C SER A 42 16.25 13.41 -2.91
N SER A 43 16.20 14.53 -2.22
CA SER A 43 14.97 15.23 -1.88
C SER A 43 14.20 15.73 -3.12
N ARG A 44 14.86 15.81 -4.27
CA ARG A 44 14.27 16.20 -5.55
C ARG A 44 13.58 15.05 -6.27
N CYS A 45 13.86 13.80 -5.88
CA CYS A 45 13.23 12.63 -6.48
C CYS A 45 11.79 12.50 -6.00
N ARG A 46 10.84 12.35 -6.93
CA ARG A 46 9.42 12.14 -6.60
C ARG A 46 9.10 10.70 -6.23
N LEU A 47 9.97 9.76 -6.59
CA LEU A 47 9.86 8.37 -6.17
C LEU A 47 10.60 8.19 -4.86
N ARG A 48 9.89 7.71 -3.85
CA ARG A 48 10.42 7.51 -2.50
C ARG A 48 10.22 6.09 -2.02
N TYR A 49 11.18 5.60 -1.29
CA TYR A 49 11.07 4.32 -0.62
C TYR A 49 10.20 4.46 0.63
N LEU A 50 9.20 3.59 0.75
CA LEU A 50 8.39 3.51 1.97
C LEU A 50 9.03 2.49 2.92
N ASP A 51 9.59 2.98 4.00
CA ASP A 51 10.14 2.14 5.04
C ASP A 51 9.03 1.43 5.83
N HIS A 52 9.40 0.46 6.62
CA HIS A 52 8.49 -0.36 7.40
C HIS A 52 8.95 -0.43 8.85
N VAL A 53 8.05 -0.86 9.72
CA VAL A 53 8.31 -1.06 11.13
C VAL A 53 8.22 -2.57 11.44
N GLU A 54 9.23 -3.10 12.10
CA GLU A 54 9.26 -4.49 12.56
C GLU A 54 9.03 -4.58 14.06
N GLY A 55 8.20 -5.55 14.48
CA GLY A 55 8.03 -5.87 15.90
C GLY A 55 7.25 -4.86 16.74
N GLN A 56 6.71 -3.81 16.16
CA GLN A 56 5.94 -2.77 16.87
C GLN A 56 4.61 -2.46 16.19
N GLY A 57 3.96 -3.48 15.66
CA GLY A 57 2.73 -3.32 14.90
C GLY A 57 1.59 -2.67 15.68
N ILE A 58 1.44 -2.99 16.95
CA ILE A 58 0.39 -2.42 17.80
C ILE A 58 0.57 -0.91 17.96
N ARG A 59 1.79 -0.46 18.25
CA ARG A 59 2.09 0.97 18.37
C ARG A 59 1.89 1.72 17.06
N LEU A 60 2.28 1.10 15.95
CA LEU A 60 2.07 1.68 14.64
C LEU A 60 0.58 1.82 14.33
N PHE A 61 -0.21 0.81 14.65
CA PHE A 61 -1.66 0.84 14.49
C PHE A 61 -2.32 1.92 15.35
N GLU A 62 -1.93 2.03 16.61
CA GLU A 62 -2.41 3.09 17.50
C GLU A 62 -2.10 4.49 16.95
N SER A 63 -0.88 4.67 16.43
CA SER A 63 -0.48 5.94 15.80
C SER A 63 -1.28 6.23 14.53
N ALA A 64 -1.54 5.20 13.71
CA ALA A 64 -2.37 5.34 12.52
C ALA A 64 -3.80 5.75 12.87
N CYS A 65 -4.39 5.16 13.90
CA CYS A 65 -5.71 5.52 14.39
C CYS A 65 -5.75 6.96 14.92
N ALA A 66 -4.72 7.38 15.67
CA ALA A 66 -4.62 8.74 16.21
C ALA A 66 -4.50 9.80 15.10
N LEU A 67 -3.92 9.44 13.96
CA LEU A 67 -3.79 10.30 12.78
C LEU A 67 -4.98 10.19 11.82
N ASP A 68 -6.05 9.50 12.21
CA ASP A 68 -7.21 9.23 11.36
C ASP A 68 -6.84 8.59 10.01
N LEU A 69 -5.93 7.63 10.03
CA LEU A 69 -5.59 6.83 8.86
C LEU A 69 -6.50 5.60 8.76
N GLU A 70 -6.65 5.07 7.54
CA GLU A 70 -7.54 3.94 7.26
C GLU A 70 -7.13 2.67 8.01
N GLY A 71 -5.85 2.48 8.28
CA GLY A 71 -5.32 1.33 8.97
C GLY A 71 -3.87 1.04 8.59
N VAL A 72 -3.45 -0.18 8.85
CA VAL A 72 -2.10 -0.64 8.52
C VAL A 72 -2.17 -1.96 7.77
N VAL A 73 -1.12 -2.30 7.04
CA VAL A 73 -0.94 -3.60 6.39
C VAL A 73 0.20 -4.33 7.06
N ALA A 74 -0.11 -5.47 7.69
CA ALA A 74 0.90 -6.37 8.23
C ALA A 74 1.33 -7.36 7.15
N LYS A 75 2.63 -7.55 7.00
CA LYS A 75 3.22 -8.40 5.97
C LYS A 75 4.23 -9.37 6.60
N LEU A 76 4.21 -10.62 6.16
CA LEU A 76 5.23 -11.60 6.56
C LEU A 76 6.55 -11.27 5.88
N LYS A 77 7.55 -10.89 6.67
CA LYS A 77 8.85 -10.42 6.16
C LYS A 77 9.65 -11.47 5.39
N ALA A 78 9.50 -12.73 5.75
CA ALA A 78 10.21 -13.84 5.12
C ALA A 78 9.41 -14.52 4.00
N ALA A 79 8.20 -14.07 3.70
CA ALA A 79 7.33 -14.71 2.72
C ALA A 79 7.53 -14.17 1.31
N PRO A 80 7.32 -15.02 0.29
CA PRO A 80 7.23 -14.57 -1.09
C PRO A 80 5.96 -13.73 -1.31
N TYR A 81 5.91 -13.02 -2.43
CA TYR A 81 4.72 -12.31 -2.85
C TYR A 81 3.66 -13.30 -3.34
N ALA A 82 2.55 -13.34 -2.66
CA ALA A 82 1.41 -14.18 -3.02
C ALA A 82 0.25 -13.30 -3.53
N ALA A 83 -0.08 -13.48 -4.79
CA ALA A 83 -1.19 -12.76 -5.43
C ALA A 83 -2.55 -13.47 -5.24
N ASP A 84 -2.57 -14.65 -4.65
CA ASP A 84 -3.78 -15.41 -4.39
C ASP A 84 -4.45 -14.94 -3.09
N GLU A 85 -5.68 -14.46 -3.20
CA GLU A 85 -6.48 -13.99 -2.06
C GLU A 85 -6.65 -15.04 -0.95
N ARG A 86 -6.62 -16.33 -1.31
CA ARG A 86 -6.77 -17.44 -0.35
C ARG A 86 -5.50 -17.71 0.47
N ARG A 87 -4.36 -17.23 0.01
CA ARG A 87 -3.04 -17.45 0.64
C ARG A 87 -2.25 -16.16 0.79
N SER A 88 -2.95 -15.06 1.03
CA SER A 88 -2.28 -13.78 1.19
C SER A 88 -1.36 -13.79 2.40
N THR A 89 -0.11 -13.37 2.19
CA THR A 89 0.88 -13.13 3.24
C THR A 89 0.76 -11.72 3.81
N TRP A 90 -0.25 -10.97 3.37
CA TRP A 90 -0.56 -9.62 3.82
C TRP A 90 -1.90 -9.60 4.54
N ILE A 91 -1.94 -8.92 5.67
CA ILE A 91 -3.15 -8.77 6.48
C ILE A 91 -3.45 -7.28 6.62
N LYS A 92 -4.62 -6.87 6.15
CA LYS A 92 -5.11 -5.50 6.31
C LYS A 92 -5.83 -5.37 7.64
N ILE A 93 -5.34 -4.46 8.49
CA ILE A 93 -5.93 -4.16 9.80
C ILE A 93 -6.52 -2.76 9.71
N LYS A 94 -7.85 -2.71 9.73
CA LYS A 94 -8.61 -1.47 9.53
C LYS A 94 -8.80 -0.71 10.83
N ASN A 95 -8.72 0.61 10.73
CA ASN A 95 -9.18 1.52 11.77
C ASN A 95 -10.71 1.63 11.68
N GLU A 96 -11.42 1.07 12.64
CA GLU A 96 -12.89 1.08 12.67
C GLU A 96 -13.47 2.49 12.84
N SER A 97 -12.70 3.38 13.46
CA SER A 97 -13.08 4.77 13.70
C SER A 97 -12.69 5.73 12.59
N TYR A 98 -12.27 5.20 11.41
CA TYR A 98 -11.84 6.02 10.30
C TYR A 98 -12.98 6.90 9.75
N THR A 99 -12.82 8.22 9.83
CA THR A 99 -13.91 9.17 9.54
C THR A 99 -14.33 9.23 8.07
N GLN A 100 -13.42 8.90 7.14
CA GLN A 100 -13.70 8.90 5.70
C GLN A 100 -14.31 7.60 5.18
N ALA A 101 -14.50 6.60 6.05
CA ALA A 101 -15.07 5.32 5.66
C ALA A 101 -16.52 5.44 5.17
N GLU A 102 -17.33 6.28 5.81
CA GLU A 102 -18.74 6.50 5.46
C GLU A 102 -18.89 7.03 4.04
N GLY A 103 -18.07 8.01 3.63
CA GLY A 103 -18.10 8.57 2.29
C GLY A 103 -17.68 7.59 1.19
N ARG A 104 -16.82 6.64 1.49
CA ARG A 104 -16.36 5.62 0.53
C ARG A 104 -17.44 4.58 0.24
N HIS A 105 -18.17 4.12 1.23
CA HIS A 105 -19.25 3.17 1.03
C HIS A 105 -20.32 3.73 0.08
N ASP A 106 -20.73 4.96 0.29
CA ASP A 106 -21.68 5.63 -0.59
C ASP A 106 -21.18 5.78 -2.02
N PHE A 107 -19.89 6.06 -2.19
CA PHE A 107 -19.29 6.19 -3.52
C PHE A 107 -19.25 4.85 -4.26
N PHE A 108 -18.81 3.79 -3.60
CA PHE A 108 -18.76 2.45 -4.20
C PHE A 108 -20.15 1.87 -4.46
N ASP A 109 -21.11 2.14 -3.58
CA ASP A 109 -22.49 1.73 -3.78
C ASP A 109 -23.14 2.45 -4.97
N LYS A 110 -22.83 3.73 -5.15
CA LYS A 110 -23.26 4.49 -6.33
C LYS A 110 -22.66 3.94 -7.61
N LEU A 111 -21.36 3.61 -7.61
CA LEU A 111 -20.70 2.98 -8.78
C LEU A 111 -21.30 1.61 -9.10
N ARG A 112 -21.58 0.80 -8.08
CA ARG A 112 -22.21 -0.52 -8.27
C ARG A 112 -23.61 -0.40 -8.85
N LYS A 113 -24.41 0.55 -8.39
CA LYS A 113 -25.76 0.80 -8.92
C LYS A 113 -25.75 1.34 -10.35
N SER A 114 -24.75 2.14 -10.73
CA SER A 114 -24.61 2.67 -12.08
C SER A 114 -24.17 1.60 -13.09
N SER A 115 -23.41 0.57 -12.67
CA SER A 115 -22.98 -0.52 -13.53
C SER A 115 -24.05 -1.58 -13.77
N VAL A 116 -25.12 -1.62 -12.97
CA VAL A 116 -26.25 -2.58 -13.11
C VAL A 116 -27.38 -2.03 -13.99
N SER A 117 -27.35 -0.75 -14.35
CA SER A 117 -28.43 -0.08 -15.08
C SER A 117 -28.24 0.01 -16.59
N GLU A 118 -27.30 -0.70 -17.20
CA GLU A 118 -27.28 -0.85 -18.65
C GLU A 118 -28.17 -2.03 -19.09
N PRO A 119 -29.28 -1.76 -19.77
CA PRO A 119 -30.06 -2.82 -20.39
C PRO A 119 -29.24 -3.45 -21.53
N ALA A 120 -29.19 -4.74 -21.54
CA ALA A 120 -28.62 -5.51 -22.64
C ALA A 120 -29.23 -5.14 -24.00
#